data_4ec49708d316d27e62de2e7af6cc61b5
#
_entry.id   4ec49708d316d27e62de2e7af6cc61b5
#
_cell.length_a   1.000
_cell.length_b   1.000
_cell.length_c   1.000
_cell.angle_alpha   90.00
_cell.angle_beta   90.00
_cell.angle_gamma   90.00
#
_symmetry.space_group_name_H-M   'P 1'
#
loop_
_entity.id
_entity.type
_entity.pdbx_description
1 polymer ?
#
loop_
_entity_poly.entity_id
_entity_poly.type
_entity_poly.pdbx_seq_one_letter_code
_entity_poly.pdbx_strand_id
1 'polypeptide(L)'
;MTRRTGGHGDQVSLLGFGMMRLPTVDGKHANMHHGGSKAAIDREEVQAQVDYALAHGVNYFDTSPAYCRGESEDVTGEALARHPRESYKIATKLSNFSPTQYPIEKCREMYEASRKFLRTDVIDYYLLHAVGMGGFDTFKKRYVENGAIDFCLRERDAGRIRNLGFSFHGDKRAWEWLMERHDKYHWDFVQIQLNYVDWRHAYETNKRNQDGIYLYGECAKRDIPVVVMEPLLGGRLARFNFTLAEKLVPLDPSASLAKWALRFAGHFPKVMTVLSGMTYREHLEENCAIYSPFQPLSEKELATLEEAAVAFIADKTIPCNACNYCMPCPYGLDIPGIFTLYNEALAQETPDWRQFLADYERQVPYLRQANHCTGCGVCMMHCPQTIDIPKEMRHIDELTESLKMKERAR
;
A
#
# COMPACT_ATOMS: atom_id res chain seq x y z
N MET A 1 14.49 5.22 17.59
CA MET A 1 14.02 5.27 16.20
C MET A 1 15.10 5.87 15.31
N THR A 2 15.51 5.13 14.28
CA THR A 2 16.46 5.62 13.28
C THR A 2 15.87 6.77 12.48
N ARG A 3 16.67 7.83 12.24
CA ARG A 3 16.27 8.99 11.44
C ARG A 3 17.01 9.02 10.12
N ARG A 4 16.38 9.57 9.11
CA ARG A 4 17.00 9.89 7.81
C ARG A 4 16.60 11.27 7.31
N THR A 5 17.43 11.83 6.44
CA THR A 5 17.19 13.16 5.88
C THR A 5 16.13 13.06 4.76
N GLY A 6 15.05 13.80 4.91
CA GLY A 6 14.02 14.03 3.92
C GLY A 6 14.23 15.31 3.14
N GLY A 7 13.19 15.76 2.44
CA GLY A 7 13.19 17.05 1.75
C GLY A 7 13.50 18.20 2.72
N HIS A 8 14.17 19.22 2.20
CA HIS A 8 14.59 20.41 2.96
C HIS A 8 15.35 20.12 4.25
N GLY A 9 16.05 18.95 4.36
CA GLY A 9 16.84 18.59 5.53
C GLY A 9 16.02 18.10 6.73
N ASP A 10 14.74 17.83 6.57
CA ASP A 10 13.87 17.27 7.62
C ASP A 10 14.43 15.95 8.18
N GLN A 11 14.46 15.80 9.49
CA GLN A 11 14.82 14.55 10.14
C GLN A 11 13.56 13.68 10.29
N VAL A 12 13.42 12.69 9.40
CA VAL A 12 12.25 11.82 9.29
C VAL A 12 12.54 10.45 9.90
N SER A 13 11.60 9.87 10.63
CA SER A 13 11.72 8.50 11.14
C SER A 13 11.72 7.50 9.98
N LEU A 14 12.63 6.53 10.03
CA LEU A 14 12.72 5.49 9.00
C LEU A 14 11.44 4.63 8.95
N LEU A 15 10.70 4.50 10.05
CA LEU A 15 9.32 4.01 10.06
C LEU A 15 8.35 5.18 9.91
N GLY A 16 7.47 5.11 8.91
CA GLY A 16 6.33 5.99 8.73
C GLY A 16 5.00 5.28 9.04
N PHE A 17 4.06 5.98 9.66
CA PHE A 17 2.73 5.45 9.96
C PHE A 17 1.79 5.67 8.78
N GLY A 18 1.39 4.59 8.09
CA GLY A 18 0.38 4.63 7.02
C GLY A 18 -1.03 4.56 7.58
N MET A 19 -1.83 5.62 7.41
CA MET A 19 -3.18 5.76 7.96
C MET A 19 -4.28 5.18 7.03
N MET A 20 -3.92 4.27 6.13
CA MET A 20 -4.85 3.66 5.18
C MET A 20 -5.66 2.50 5.78
N ARG A 21 -5.11 1.82 6.80
CA ARG A 21 -5.68 0.60 7.40
C ARG A 21 -5.94 0.79 8.89
N LEU A 22 -6.66 1.85 9.24
CA LEU A 22 -6.99 2.16 10.64
C LEU A 22 -7.89 1.08 11.27
N PRO A 23 -7.76 0.80 12.56
CA PRO A 23 -8.62 -0.14 13.27
C PRO A 23 -10.08 0.34 13.29
N THR A 24 -11.00 -0.60 13.31
CA THR A 24 -12.43 -0.36 13.46
C THR A 24 -12.96 -1.02 14.73
N VAL A 25 -14.08 -0.53 15.26
CA VAL A 25 -14.68 -1.01 16.51
C VAL A 25 -15.08 -2.49 16.50
N ASP A 26 -15.09 -3.15 15.34
CA ASP A 26 -15.27 -4.61 15.21
C ASP A 26 -13.96 -5.39 15.14
N GLY A 27 -12.82 -4.77 15.48
CA GLY A 27 -11.50 -5.39 15.53
C GLY A 27 -10.89 -5.71 14.18
N LYS A 28 -11.41 -5.10 13.09
CA LYS A 28 -10.88 -5.24 11.72
C LYS A 28 -10.19 -3.94 11.29
N HIS A 29 -9.67 -3.90 10.07
CA HIS A 29 -9.19 -2.65 9.49
C HIS A 29 -10.27 -1.93 8.69
N ALA A 30 -10.30 -0.60 8.78
CA ALA A 30 -11.10 0.24 7.90
C ALA A 30 -10.66 0.05 6.45
N ASN A 31 -11.63 -0.02 5.53
CA ASN A 31 -11.33 -0.18 4.13
C ASN A 31 -11.55 1.11 3.33
N MET A 32 -10.82 1.24 2.22
CA MET A 32 -10.90 2.42 1.35
C MET A 32 -12.20 2.48 0.56
N HIS A 33 -12.76 1.34 0.21
CA HIS A 33 -13.98 1.20 -0.58
C HIS A 33 -14.85 0.05 -0.04
N HIS A 34 -16.02 -0.14 -0.53
CA HIS A 34 -17.16 -0.92 -0.05
C HIS A 34 -16.97 -2.37 0.47
N GLY A 35 -15.78 -2.90 0.63
CA GLY A 35 -15.55 -4.32 0.96
C GLY A 35 -14.83 -4.63 2.29
N GLY A 36 -14.41 -3.62 3.06
CA GLY A 36 -13.86 -3.83 4.40
C GLY A 36 -14.93 -3.75 5.48
N SER A 37 -14.51 -3.67 6.72
CA SER A 37 -15.43 -3.38 7.81
C SER A 37 -16.22 -2.11 7.52
N LYS A 38 -17.53 -2.19 7.64
CA LYS A 38 -18.44 -1.04 7.61
C LYS A 38 -18.56 -0.37 8.99
N ALA A 39 -17.93 -0.97 10.00
CA ALA A 39 -17.91 -0.42 11.35
C ALA A 39 -17.18 0.93 11.35
N ALA A 40 -17.48 1.75 12.33
CA ALA A 40 -16.79 3.02 12.54
C ALA A 40 -15.31 2.77 12.84
N ILE A 41 -14.46 3.74 12.50
CA ILE A 41 -13.06 3.73 12.93
C ILE A 41 -13.04 3.82 14.46
N ASP A 42 -12.23 2.99 15.09
CA ASP A 42 -11.95 3.04 16.52
C ASP A 42 -10.99 4.19 16.80
N ARG A 43 -11.55 5.38 17.04
CA ARG A 43 -10.78 6.62 17.25
C ARG A 43 -9.93 6.56 18.54
N GLU A 44 -10.37 5.83 19.56
CA GLU A 44 -9.63 5.66 20.81
C GLU A 44 -8.39 4.80 20.59
N GLU A 45 -8.51 3.69 19.86
CA GLU A 45 -7.38 2.84 19.49
C GLU A 45 -6.41 3.58 18.54
N VAL A 46 -6.92 4.33 17.55
CA VAL A 46 -6.06 5.16 16.68
C VAL A 46 -5.28 6.17 17.51
N GLN A 47 -5.93 6.84 18.48
CA GLN A 47 -5.25 7.78 19.37
C GLN A 47 -4.13 7.07 20.18
N ALA A 48 -4.43 5.92 20.76
CA ALA A 48 -3.45 5.15 21.54
C ALA A 48 -2.26 4.70 20.67
N GLN A 49 -2.51 4.33 19.42
CA GLN A 49 -1.46 3.95 18.47
C GLN A 49 -0.61 5.17 18.06
N VAL A 50 -1.21 6.33 17.81
CA VAL A 50 -0.49 7.57 17.49
C VAL A 50 0.37 8.03 18.67
N ASP A 51 -0.17 8.00 19.89
CA ASP A 51 0.55 8.33 21.11
C ASP A 51 1.78 7.42 21.29
N TYR A 52 1.61 6.12 21.10
CA TYR A 52 2.70 5.16 21.16
C TYR A 52 3.74 5.41 20.07
N ALA A 53 3.32 5.62 18.84
CA ALA A 53 4.21 5.85 17.71
C ALA A 53 5.12 7.06 17.96
N LEU A 54 4.52 8.20 18.38
CA LEU A 54 5.27 9.41 18.72
C LEU A 54 6.22 9.19 19.90
N ALA A 55 5.77 8.51 20.97
CA ALA A 55 6.61 8.19 22.13
C ALA A 55 7.82 7.31 21.76
N HIS A 56 7.69 6.46 20.72
CA HIS A 56 8.78 5.62 20.19
C HIS A 56 9.53 6.26 19.02
N GLY A 57 9.26 7.54 18.78
CA GLY A 57 10.02 8.37 17.84
C GLY A 57 9.59 8.27 16.39
N VAL A 58 8.45 7.66 16.05
CA VAL A 58 7.83 7.79 14.72
C VAL A 58 7.32 9.23 14.58
N ASN A 59 7.67 9.89 13.48
CA ASN A 59 7.24 11.27 13.25
C ASN A 59 6.72 11.55 11.84
N TYR A 60 6.47 10.53 11.03
CA TYR A 60 5.90 10.69 9.69
C TYR A 60 4.58 9.94 9.61
N PHE A 61 3.49 10.64 9.29
CA PHE A 61 2.13 10.12 9.22
C PHE A 61 1.57 10.36 7.81
N ASP A 62 1.26 9.27 7.08
CA ASP A 62 0.80 9.31 5.70
C ASP A 62 -0.68 9.00 5.59
N THR A 63 -1.45 9.93 5.08
CA THR A 63 -2.89 9.81 4.87
C THR A 63 -3.31 10.22 3.44
N SER A 64 -4.61 10.27 3.18
CA SER A 64 -5.19 10.70 1.91
C SER A 64 -6.70 10.94 2.05
N PRO A 65 -7.30 11.87 1.29
CA PRO A 65 -8.75 12.03 1.19
C PRO A 65 -9.50 10.76 0.75
N ALA A 66 -8.79 9.83 0.07
CA ALA A 66 -9.38 8.57 -0.40
C ALA A 66 -9.33 7.43 0.63
N TYR A 67 -8.61 7.58 1.74
CA TYR A 67 -8.41 6.50 2.71
C TYR A 67 -9.58 6.40 3.68
N CYS A 68 -9.88 5.16 4.13
CA CYS A 68 -10.92 4.88 5.12
C CYS A 68 -12.26 5.55 4.77
N ARG A 69 -12.72 5.43 3.52
CA ARG A 69 -13.97 6.04 3.03
C ARG A 69 -14.02 7.58 3.18
N GLY A 70 -12.87 8.24 3.17
CA GLY A 70 -12.75 9.68 3.33
C GLY A 70 -12.58 10.16 4.78
N GLU A 71 -12.54 9.26 5.74
CA GLU A 71 -12.45 9.58 7.17
C GLU A 71 -11.00 9.70 7.68
N SER A 72 -10.02 9.16 6.94
CA SER A 72 -8.64 9.03 7.44
C SER A 72 -8.00 10.37 7.80
N GLU A 73 -8.20 11.42 7.00
CA GLU A 73 -7.61 12.74 7.28
C GLU A 73 -8.16 13.35 8.56
N ASP A 74 -9.48 13.26 8.78
CA ASP A 74 -10.09 13.82 9.99
C ASP A 74 -9.62 13.07 11.25
N VAL A 75 -9.60 11.75 11.21
CA VAL A 75 -9.11 10.92 12.32
C VAL A 75 -7.63 11.18 12.59
N THR A 76 -6.80 11.29 11.53
CA THR A 76 -5.37 11.60 11.66
C THR A 76 -5.18 12.99 12.28
N GLY A 77 -5.89 14.00 11.79
CA GLY A 77 -5.82 15.36 12.31
C GLY A 77 -6.29 15.47 13.75
N GLU A 78 -7.33 14.72 14.15
CA GLU A 78 -7.79 14.66 15.54
C GLU A 78 -6.74 14.06 16.46
N ALA A 79 -6.16 12.92 16.07
CA ALA A 79 -5.16 12.23 16.88
C ALA A 79 -3.87 13.06 17.05
N LEU A 80 -3.39 13.67 15.95
CA LEU A 80 -2.16 14.47 15.96
C LEU A 80 -2.30 15.82 16.65
N ALA A 81 -3.50 16.44 16.65
CA ALA A 81 -3.72 17.77 17.26
C ALA A 81 -3.50 17.81 18.77
N ARG A 82 -3.38 16.67 19.44
CA ARG A 82 -3.03 16.58 20.88
C ARG A 82 -1.53 16.72 21.17
N HIS A 83 -0.70 16.70 20.12
CA HIS A 83 0.76 16.73 20.23
C HIS A 83 1.33 18.04 19.66
N PRO A 84 2.52 18.47 20.12
CA PRO A 84 3.20 19.64 19.55
C PRO A 84 3.37 19.49 18.03
N ARG A 85 2.99 20.52 17.26
CA ARG A 85 2.97 20.46 15.79
C ARG A 85 4.35 20.13 15.17
N GLU A 86 5.39 20.58 15.80
CA GLU A 86 6.80 20.34 15.42
C GLU A 86 7.26 18.90 15.64
N SER A 87 6.55 18.12 16.48
CA SER A 87 6.94 16.73 16.80
C SER A 87 6.63 15.73 15.68
N TYR A 88 5.84 16.10 14.68
CA TYR A 88 5.42 15.22 13.59
C TYR A 88 5.39 15.92 12.24
N LYS A 89 5.36 15.11 11.19
CA LYS A 89 5.18 15.47 9.79
C LYS A 89 3.93 14.82 9.24
N ILE A 90 3.11 15.60 8.53
CA ILE A 90 1.88 15.14 7.88
C ILE A 90 2.14 15.02 6.38
N ALA A 91 1.84 13.85 5.82
CA ALA A 91 1.78 13.62 4.39
C ALA A 91 0.33 13.35 3.95
N THR A 92 -0.14 14.07 2.93
CA THR A 92 -1.42 13.78 2.28
C THR A 92 -1.34 14.03 0.77
N LYS A 93 -2.43 13.77 0.04
CA LYS A 93 -2.38 13.58 -1.40
C LYS A 93 -3.53 14.25 -2.14
N LEU A 94 -3.28 14.73 -3.36
CA LEU A 94 -4.32 15.13 -4.31
C LEU A 94 -4.93 13.88 -4.96
N SER A 95 -6.07 13.42 -4.45
CA SER A 95 -6.71 12.14 -4.80
C SER A 95 -7.87 12.30 -5.79
N ASN A 96 -7.70 13.07 -6.84
CA ASN A 96 -8.67 13.35 -7.89
C ASN A 96 -8.82 12.15 -8.87
N PHE A 97 -9.48 11.06 -8.42
CA PHE A 97 -9.53 9.79 -9.18
C PHE A 97 -10.62 9.73 -10.25
N SER A 98 -11.70 10.51 -10.13
CA SER A 98 -12.80 10.49 -11.10
C SER A 98 -12.79 11.73 -12.01
N PRO A 99 -13.31 11.63 -13.26
CA PRO A 99 -13.41 12.79 -14.16
C PRO A 99 -14.11 14.00 -13.55
N THR A 100 -15.07 13.80 -12.64
CA THR A 100 -15.77 14.88 -11.91
C THR A 100 -14.87 15.62 -10.91
N GLN A 101 -13.73 15.04 -10.54
CA GLN A 101 -12.74 15.61 -9.62
C GLN A 101 -11.54 16.24 -10.35
N TYR A 102 -11.44 16.11 -11.69
CA TYR A 102 -10.33 16.67 -12.46
C TYR A 102 -10.31 18.19 -12.55
N PRO A 103 -11.47 18.93 -12.63
CA PRO A 103 -11.43 20.37 -12.69
C PRO A 103 -10.59 20.97 -11.57
N ILE A 104 -9.84 22.03 -11.88
CA ILE A 104 -8.89 22.65 -10.94
C ILE A 104 -9.58 23.16 -9.68
N GLU A 105 -10.83 23.62 -9.81
CA GLU A 105 -11.65 24.08 -8.68
C GLU A 105 -11.87 22.93 -7.69
N LYS A 106 -12.14 21.72 -8.20
CA LYS A 106 -12.31 20.52 -7.37
C LYS A 106 -10.99 20.06 -6.70
N CYS A 107 -9.87 20.22 -7.41
CA CYS A 107 -8.56 19.99 -6.82
C CYS A 107 -8.25 20.96 -5.68
N ARG A 108 -8.61 22.23 -5.82
CA ARG A 108 -8.47 23.26 -4.77
C ARG A 108 -9.39 22.98 -3.58
N GLU A 109 -10.66 22.67 -3.84
CA GLU A 109 -11.60 22.27 -2.79
C GLU A 109 -11.07 21.09 -1.97
N MET A 110 -10.53 20.06 -2.63
CA MET A 110 -9.94 18.89 -1.98
C MET A 110 -8.72 19.28 -1.13
N TYR A 111 -7.83 20.11 -1.64
CA TYR A 111 -6.67 20.61 -0.90
C TYR A 111 -7.06 21.37 0.36
N GLU A 112 -8.01 22.31 0.27
CA GLU A 112 -8.49 23.07 1.41
C GLU A 112 -9.23 22.18 2.43
N ALA A 113 -10.00 21.19 1.96
CA ALA A 113 -10.63 20.19 2.82
C ALA A 113 -9.57 19.38 3.59
N SER A 114 -8.49 18.95 2.93
CA SER A 114 -7.38 18.25 3.59
C SER A 114 -6.75 19.08 4.70
N ARG A 115 -6.47 20.36 4.45
CA ARG A 115 -5.92 21.27 5.48
C ARG A 115 -6.85 21.39 6.69
N LYS A 116 -8.16 21.53 6.42
CA LYS A 116 -9.20 21.63 7.47
C LYS A 116 -9.28 20.34 8.30
N PHE A 117 -9.36 19.17 7.64
CA PHE A 117 -9.45 17.89 8.34
C PHE A 117 -8.17 17.58 9.12
N LEU A 118 -7.02 17.88 8.57
CA LEU A 118 -5.71 17.69 9.23
C LEU A 118 -5.38 18.77 10.27
N ARG A 119 -6.22 19.79 10.42
CA ARG A 119 -6.07 20.89 11.40
C ARG A 119 -4.71 21.57 11.29
N THR A 120 -4.28 21.86 10.06
CA THR A 120 -2.96 22.44 9.79
C THR A 120 -3.03 23.50 8.69
N ASP A 121 -2.25 24.57 8.85
CA ASP A 121 -2.06 25.60 7.82
C ASP A 121 -0.98 25.22 6.83
N VAL A 122 -0.07 24.32 7.21
CA VAL A 122 1.05 23.86 6.38
C VAL A 122 1.03 22.35 6.31
N ILE A 123 1.00 21.79 5.08
CA ILE A 123 1.18 20.36 4.84
C ILE A 123 2.67 20.09 4.63
N ASP A 124 3.27 19.21 5.46
CA ASP A 124 4.69 18.93 5.38
C ASP A 124 5.09 18.20 4.10
N TYR A 125 4.26 17.24 3.64
CA TYR A 125 4.50 16.44 2.43
C TYR A 125 3.20 16.31 1.63
N TYR A 126 3.15 16.89 0.44
CA TYR A 126 1.99 16.82 -0.43
C TYR A 126 2.30 16.07 -1.71
N LEU A 127 1.44 15.12 -2.11
CA LEU A 127 1.69 14.24 -3.24
C LEU A 127 0.63 14.36 -4.34
N LEU A 128 1.04 14.31 -5.59
CA LEU A 128 0.16 13.90 -6.68
C LEU A 128 -0.13 12.40 -6.50
N HIS A 129 -1.39 12.02 -6.29
CA HIS A 129 -1.74 10.65 -5.87
C HIS A 129 -1.84 9.69 -7.04
N ALA A 130 -1.13 8.57 -6.97
CA ALA A 130 -1.22 7.45 -7.92
C ALA A 130 -0.97 7.88 -9.38
N VAL A 131 0.14 8.57 -9.61
CA VAL A 131 0.62 8.90 -10.95
C VAL A 131 0.83 7.63 -11.76
N GLY A 132 0.35 7.61 -13.00
CA GLY A 132 0.43 6.46 -13.90
C GLY A 132 -0.75 5.49 -13.81
N MET A 133 -1.56 5.54 -12.74
CA MET A 133 -2.80 4.78 -12.67
C MET A 133 -3.81 5.29 -13.71
N GLY A 134 -4.37 4.37 -14.51
CA GLY A 134 -5.27 4.70 -15.62
C GLY A 134 -4.53 5.12 -16.91
N GLY A 135 -3.19 5.08 -16.92
CA GLY A 135 -2.35 5.35 -18.08
C GLY A 135 -1.95 6.82 -18.25
N PHE A 136 -1.10 7.07 -19.26
CA PHE A 136 -0.47 8.38 -19.49
C PHE A 136 -1.50 9.50 -19.80
N ASP A 137 -2.54 9.21 -20.57
CA ASP A 137 -3.55 10.23 -20.90
C ASP A 137 -4.39 10.61 -19.69
N THR A 138 -4.69 9.65 -18.81
CA THR A 138 -5.35 9.93 -17.53
C THR A 138 -4.46 10.80 -16.64
N PHE A 139 -3.17 10.50 -16.56
CA PHE A 139 -2.20 11.33 -15.84
C PHE A 139 -2.20 12.77 -16.35
N LYS A 140 -2.15 12.99 -17.69
CA LYS A 140 -2.20 14.34 -18.25
C LYS A 140 -3.46 15.10 -17.84
N LYS A 141 -4.63 14.47 -17.97
CA LYS A 141 -5.92 15.09 -17.58
C LYS A 141 -5.99 15.43 -16.10
N ARG A 142 -5.46 14.55 -15.24
CA ARG A 142 -5.51 14.72 -13.78
C ARG A 142 -4.59 15.80 -13.26
N TYR A 143 -3.45 16.02 -13.90
CA TYR A 143 -2.38 16.79 -13.27
C TYR A 143 -1.74 17.87 -14.16
N VAL A 144 -1.73 17.69 -15.49
CA VAL A 144 -1.05 18.59 -16.40
C VAL A 144 -2.04 19.57 -17.04
N GLU A 145 -3.02 19.04 -17.77
CA GLU A 145 -3.95 19.82 -18.59
C GLU A 145 -4.90 20.66 -17.73
N ASN A 146 -5.22 20.21 -16.52
CA ASN A 146 -6.06 20.96 -15.58
C ASN A 146 -5.28 21.98 -14.73
N GLY A 147 -3.96 22.08 -14.85
CA GLY A 147 -3.13 23.00 -14.09
C GLY A 147 -2.91 22.61 -12.61
N ALA A 148 -3.16 21.35 -12.24
CA ALA A 148 -3.00 20.91 -10.84
C ALA A 148 -1.54 20.92 -10.37
N ILE A 149 -0.57 20.57 -11.24
CA ILE A 149 0.86 20.69 -10.91
C ILE A 149 1.20 22.16 -10.61
N ASP A 150 0.83 23.08 -11.49
CA ASP A 150 1.13 24.50 -11.32
C ASP A 150 0.46 25.09 -10.06
N PHE A 151 -0.72 24.59 -9.70
CA PHE A 151 -1.37 24.93 -8.43
C PHE A 151 -0.53 24.46 -7.23
N CYS A 152 -0.13 23.21 -7.19
CA CYS A 152 0.68 22.66 -6.10
C CYS A 152 2.04 23.38 -5.97
N LEU A 153 2.66 23.74 -7.10
CA LEU A 153 3.91 24.54 -7.11
C LEU A 153 3.70 25.90 -6.47
N ARG A 154 2.61 26.61 -6.81
CA ARG A 154 2.28 27.90 -6.16
C ARG A 154 2.02 27.77 -4.68
N GLU A 155 1.39 26.68 -4.22
CA GLU A 155 1.16 26.42 -2.79
C GLU A 155 2.48 26.14 -2.07
N ARG A 156 3.43 25.45 -2.73
CA ARG A 156 4.79 25.24 -2.21
C ARG A 156 5.56 26.58 -2.13
N ASP A 157 5.54 27.37 -3.18
CA ASP A 157 6.25 28.67 -3.23
C ASP A 157 5.68 29.64 -2.16
N ALA A 158 4.39 29.50 -1.85
CA ALA A 158 3.74 30.25 -0.77
C ALA A 158 3.98 29.67 0.64
N GLY A 159 4.73 28.57 0.77
CA GLY A 159 5.05 27.94 2.03
C GLY A 159 3.90 27.14 2.68
N ARG A 160 2.78 26.91 1.99
CA ARG A 160 1.63 26.13 2.50
C ARG A 160 1.78 24.63 2.22
N ILE A 161 2.59 24.26 1.22
CA ILE A 161 3.16 22.92 1.04
C ILE A 161 4.65 23.04 1.30
N ARG A 162 5.20 22.25 2.21
CA ARG A 162 6.63 22.29 2.52
C ARG A 162 7.44 21.45 1.55
N ASN A 163 7.00 20.21 1.27
CA ASN A 163 7.61 19.30 0.33
C ASN A 163 6.57 18.82 -0.69
N LEU A 164 6.83 18.98 -1.98
CA LEU A 164 5.96 18.53 -3.07
C LEU A 164 6.57 17.32 -3.76
N GLY A 165 5.78 16.26 -3.90
CA GLY A 165 6.17 15.02 -4.55
C GLY A 165 5.02 14.32 -5.25
N PHE A 166 5.22 13.05 -5.57
CA PHE A 166 4.16 12.22 -6.15
C PHE A 166 4.32 10.76 -5.72
N SER A 167 3.20 10.02 -5.69
CA SER A 167 3.20 8.57 -5.58
C SER A 167 3.02 7.94 -6.97
N PHE A 168 3.87 6.97 -7.30
CA PHE A 168 3.86 6.36 -8.62
C PHE A 168 3.21 4.97 -8.61
N HIS A 169 2.31 4.74 -9.60
CA HIS A 169 1.58 3.48 -9.78
C HIS A 169 1.39 3.20 -11.28
N GLY A 170 2.39 2.67 -11.96
CA GLY A 170 2.17 2.00 -13.23
C GLY A 170 2.80 2.59 -14.47
N ASP A 171 2.12 3.45 -15.22
CA ASP A 171 2.55 3.81 -16.59
C ASP A 171 3.90 4.54 -16.61
N LYS A 172 4.92 3.86 -17.16
CA LYS A 172 6.30 4.34 -17.25
C LYS A 172 6.42 5.69 -17.94
N ARG A 173 5.56 5.99 -18.94
CA ARG A 173 5.57 7.27 -19.65
C ARG A 173 5.24 8.46 -18.74
N ALA A 174 4.35 8.25 -17.75
CA ALA A 174 4.04 9.27 -16.75
C ALA A 174 5.22 9.49 -15.78
N TRP A 175 5.92 8.42 -15.41
CA TRP A 175 7.15 8.49 -14.64
C TRP A 175 8.23 9.30 -15.37
N GLU A 176 8.56 8.87 -16.59
CA GLU A 176 9.59 9.53 -17.42
C GLU A 176 9.27 11.00 -17.63
N TRP A 177 8.00 11.33 -17.93
CA TRP A 177 7.55 12.71 -18.13
C TRP A 177 7.79 13.59 -16.89
N LEU A 178 7.57 13.10 -15.68
CA LEU A 178 7.82 13.85 -14.43
C LEU A 178 9.31 13.94 -14.12
N MET A 179 10.06 12.83 -14.29
CA MET A 179 11.49 12.77 -13.95
C MET A 179 12.34 13.62 -14.92
N GLU A 180 12.01 13.66 -16.22
CA GLU A 180 12.65 14.55 -17.21
C GLU A 180 12.45 16.04 -16.90
N ARG A 181 11.40 16.36 -16.14
CA ARG A 181 11.07 17.73 -15.75
C ARG A 181 11.44 18.04 -14.30
N HIS A 182 12.30 17.23 -13.70
CA HIS A 182 12.75 17.47 -12.33
C HIS A 182 13.44 18.82 -12.17
N ASP A 183 14.27 19.25 -13.13
CA ASP A 183 14.94 20.56 -13.11
C ASP A 183 13.96 21.75 -13.16
N LYS A 184 12.74 21.52 -13.63
CA LYS A 184 11.66 22.53 -13.64
C LYS A 184 10.81 22.48 -12.37
N TYR A 185 10.47 21.26 -11.92
CA TYR A 185 9.48 21.07 -10.84
C TYR A 185 10.13 20.91 -9.46
N HIS A 186 11.40 20.51 -9.42
CA HIS A 186 12.18 20.28 -8.19
C HIS A 186 11.39 19.40 -7.19
N TRP A 187 11.14 18.14 -7.60
CA TRP A 187 10.47 17.19 -6.71
C TRP A 187 11.28 16.98 -5.45
N ASP A 188 10.69 17.28 -4.29
CA ASP A 188 11.34 17.19 -2.98
C ASP A 188 11.45 15.75 -2.49
N PHE A 189 10.58 14.87 -2.99
CA PHE A 189 10.57 13.44 -2.70
C PHE A 189 9.69 12.68 -3.69
N VAL A 190 9.82 11.35 -3.74
CA VAL A 190 8.96 10.47 -4.55
C VAL A 190 8.58 9.25 -3.74
N GLN A 191 7.31 8.84 -3.83
CA GLN A 191 6.80 7.63 -3.18
C GLN A 191 6.67 6.50 -4.20
N ILE A 192 7.37 5.38 -3.96
CA ILE A 192 7.40 4.20 -4.85
C ILE A 192 7.06 2.92 -4.09
N GLN A 193 6.57 1.91 -4.81
CA GLN A 193 6.51 0.55 -4.30
C GLN A 193 7.93 -0.03 -4.22
N LEU A 194 8.28 -0.59 -3.06
CA LEU A 194 9.58 -1.21 -2.87
C LEU A 194 9.49 -2.30 -1.80
N ASN A 195 9.72 -3.53 -2.20
CA ASN A 195 9.89 -4.72 -1.37
C ASN A 195 10.83 -5.68 -2.12
N TYR A 196 11.26 -6.78 -1.50
CA TYR A 196 12.24 -7.66 -2.13
C TYR A 196 11.70 -8.42 -3.35
N VAL A 197 10.37 -8.52 -3.52
CA VAL A 197 9.75 -9.10 -4.73
C VAL A 197 9.69 -8.06 -5.84
N ASP A 198 9.07 -6.90 -5.59
CA ASP A 198 8.94 -5.83 -6.59
C ASP A 198 10.29 -5.17 -6.95
N TRP A 199 11.36 -5.48 -6.23
CA TRP A 199 12.69 -4.93 -6.51
C TRP A 199 13.18 -5.26 -7.93
N ARG A 200 12.97 -6.51 -8.38
CA ARG A 200 13.37 -7.00 -9.72
C ARG A 200 12.26 -7.73 -10.47
N HIS A 201 11.13 -7.97 -9.82
CA HIS A 201 10.06 -8.83 -10.33
C HIS A 201 8.69 -8.15 -10.25
N ALA A 202 8.66 -6.82 -10.33
CA ALA A 202 7.41 -6.07 -10.21
C ALA A 202 6.44 -6.38 -11.36
N TYR A 203 6.94 -6.62 -12.57
CA TYR A 203 6.12 -6.94 -13.73
C TYR A 203 5.44 -8.32 -13.62
N GLU A 204 6.10 -9.29 -12.98
CA GLU A 204 5.54 -10.62 -12.73
C GLU A 204 4.38 -10.58 -11.74
N THR A 205 4.45 -9.69 -10.75
CA THR A 205 3.37 -9.50 -9.77
C THR A 205 2.25 -8.62 -10.32
N ASN A 206 2.57 -7.64 -11.15
CA ASN A 206 1.62 -6.72 -11.76
C ASN A 206 2.22 -6.10 -13.03
N LYS A 207 1.67 -6.45 -14.18
CA LYS A 207 2.13 -6.03 -15.52
C LYS A 207 2.20 -4.50 -15.74
N ARG A 208 1.63 -3.70 -14.85
CA ARG A 208 1.73 -2.23 -14.89
C ARG A 208 2.87 -1.69 -14.04
N ASN A 209 3.38 -2.48 -13.09
CA ASN A 209 4.44 -2.03 -12.20
C ASN A 209 5.79 -1.98 -12.90
N GLN A 210 6.65 -1.13 -12.38
CA GLN A 210 8.05 -1.03 -12.77
C GLN A 210 8.91 -1.54 -11.61
N ASP A 211 10.02 -2.18 -11.92
CA ASP A 211 10.94 -2.69 -10.92
C ASP A 211 11.45 -1.60 -9.98
N GLY A 212 11.45 -1.91 -8.69
CA GLY A 212 11.89 -1.00 -7.64
C GLY A 212 13.33 -0.52 -7.86
N ILE A 213 14.21 -1.39 -8.36
CA ILE A 213 15.61 -1.04 -8.68
C ILE A 213 15.69 0.07 -9.74
N TYR A 214 14.81 0.05 -10.74
CA TYR A 214 14.75 1.11 -11.75
C TYR A 214 14.26 2.42 -11.14
N LEU A 215 13.11 2.40 -10.45
CA LEU A 215 12.49 3.59 -9.86
C LEU A 215 13.41 4.24 -8.81
N TYR A 216 13.96 3.43 -7.91
CA TYR A 216 14.93 3.89 -6.91
C TYR A 216 16.19 4.47 -7.56
N GLY A 217 16.73 3.79 -8.59
CA GLY A 217 17.92 4.25 -9.31
C GLY A 217 17.73 5.62 -9.96
N GLU A 218 16.55 5.87 -10.54
CA GLU A 218 16.23 7.17 -11.15
C GLU A 218 16.10 8.29 -10.10
N CYS A 219 15.56 7.99 -8.92
CA CYS A 219 15.52 8.92 -7.79
C CYS A 219 16.94 9.18 -7.25
N ALA A 220 17.76 8.13 -7.08
CA ALA A 220 19.11 8.25 -6.55
C ALA A 220 20.04 9.09 -7.45
N LYS A 221 19.92 8.95 -8.78
CA LYS A 221 20.68 9.76 -9.76
C LYS A 221 20.39 11.26 -9.65
N ARG A 222 19.21 11.64 -9.17
CA ARG A 222 18.74 13.03 -9.05
C ARG A 222 18.76 13.53 -7.61
N ASP A 223 19.32 12.75 -6.70
CA ASP A 223 19.36 13.05 -5.27
C ASP A 223 17.96 13.22 -4.61
N ILE A 224 16.92 12.60 -5.18
CA ILE A 224 15.55 12.69 -4.67
C ILE A 224 15.33 11.66 -3.55
N PRO A 225 14.91 12.08 -2.35
CA PRO A 225 14.53 11.18 -1.27
C PRO A 225 13.32 10.29 -1.65
N VAL A 226 13.34 9.06 -1.17
CA VAL A 226 12.32 8.05 -1.47
C VAL A 226 11.48 7.74 -0.25
N VAL A 227 10.16 7.79 -0.40
CA VAL A 227 9.19 7.20 0.52
C VAL A 227 8.78 5.83 -0.03
N VAL A 228 8.85 4.81 0.80
CA VAL A 228 8.46 3.45 0.39
C VAL A 228 7.02 3.18 0.77
N MET A 229 6.21 2.77 -0.21
CA MET A 229 4.90 2.15 -0.01
C MET A 229 4.94 0.66 -0.38
N GLU A 230 3.95 -0.11 0.07
CA GLU A 230 3.83 -1.56 -0.18
C GLU A 230 5.08 -2.38 0.25
N PRO A 231 5.74 -2.07 1.40
CA PRO A 231 6.91 -2.83 1.84
C PRO A 231 6.60 -4.31 2.10
N LEU A 232 5.33 -4.61 2.40
CA LEU A 232 4.82 -5.95 2.67
C LEU A 232 3.98 -6.54 1.53
N LEU A 233 4.01 -5.92 0.34
CA LEU A 233 3.20 -6.35 -0.82
C LEU A 233 1.72 -6.55 -0.44
N GLY A 234 1.11 -5.53 0.19
CA GLY A 234 -0.27 -5.60 0.70
C GLY A 234 -0.49 -6.53 1.88
N GLY A 235 0.58 -6.92 2.57
CA GLY A 235 0.59 -7.89 3.67
C GLY A 235 0.90 -9.32 3.25
N ARG A 236 1.09 -9.60 1.96
CA ARG A 236 1.41 -10.96 1.47
C ARG A 236 2.76 -11.45 1.97
N LEU A 237 3.74 -10.56 2.15
CA LEU A 237 5.07 -10.88 2.66
C LEU A 237 5.13 -10.96 4.20
N ALA A 238 4.04 -10.68 4.90
CA ALA A 238 3.91 -10.83 6.35
C ALA A 238 3.12 -12.08 6.76
N ARG A 239 2.31 -12.63 5.85
CA ARG A 239 1.53 -13.85 6.11
C ARG A 239 2.42 -15.08 6.02
N PHE A 240 2.06 -16.11 6.77
CA PHE A 240 2.74 -17.40 6.64
C PHE A 240 2.71 -17.87 5.17
N ASN A 241 3.87 -18.27 4.69
CA ASN A 241 4.08 -18.88 3.39
C ASN A 241 5.25 -19.86 3.55
N PHE A 242 5.03 -21.13 3.26
CA PHE A 242 6.03 -22.18 3.47
C PHE A 242 7.31 -21.91 2.68
N THR A 243 7.16 -21.53 1.40
CA THR A 243 8.29 -21.22 0.51
C THR A 243 9.19 -20.10 1.05
N LEU A 244 8.59 -19.06 1.61
CA LEU A 244 9.35 -17.98 2.26
C LEU A 244 9.97 -18.44 3.58
N ALA A 245 9.20 -19.17 4.40
CA ALA A 245 9.68 -19.66 5.68
C ALA A 245 10.88 -20.60 5.53
N GLU A 246 10.86 -21.53 4.57
CA GLU A 246 11.96 -22.44 4.28
C GLU A 246 13.29 -21.70 4.03
N LYS A 247 13.23 -20.56 3.36
CA LYS A 247 14.42 -19.75 3.04
C LYS A 247 14.84 -18.79 4.15
N LEU A 248 13.89 -18.17 4.82
CA LEU A 248 14.16 -17.05 5.73
C LEU A 248 14.33 -17.48 7.20
N VAL A 249 13.63 -18.53 7.66
CA VAL A 249 13.78 -19.04 9.02
C VAL A 249 15.22 -19.48 9.35
N PRO A 250 15.99 -20.13 8.43
CA PRO A 250 17.38 -20.46 8.71
C PRO A 250 18.31 -19.27 8.95
N LEU A 251 17.95 -18.07 8.49
CA LEU A 251 18.73 -16.86 8.73
C LEU A 251 18.54 -16.32 10.14
N ASP A 252 17.30 -16.29 10.62
CA ASP A 252 16.92 -15.89 11.99
C ASP A 252 15.59 -16.56 12.34
N PRO A 253 15.60 -17.65 13.14
CA PRO A 253 14.38 -18.36 13.52
C PRO A 253 13.41 -17.55 14.38
N SER A 254 13.89 -16.46 14.97
CA SER A 254 13.07 -15.55 15.80
C SER A 254 12.43 -14.41 15.00
N ALA A 255 12.83 -14.22 13.74
CA ALA A 255 12.33 -13.14 12.91
C ALA A 255 11.00 -13.51 12.24
N SER A 256 10.05 -12.59 12.28
CA SER A 256 8.85 -12.67 11.44
C SER A 256 9.20 -12.52 9.96
N LEU A 257 8.34 -12.99 9.07
CA LEU A 257 8.48 -12.72 7.63
C LEU A 257 8.39 -11.21 7.35
N ALA A 258 7.57 -10.48 8.10
CA ALA A 258 7.45 -9.03 8.00
C ALA A 258 8.76 -8.29 8.30
N LYS A 259 9.53 -8.75 9.31
CA LYS A 259 10.84 -8.16 9.65
C LYS A 259 11.79 -8.15 8.46
N TRP A 260 11.84 -9.23 7.69
CA TRP A 260 12.71 -9.33 6.51
C TRP A 260 12.33 -8.32 5.43
N ALA A 261 11.03 -8.21 5.13
CA ALA A 261 10.53 -7.27 4.11
C ALA A 261 10.70 -5.81 4.54
N LEU A 262 10.46 -5.48 5.80
CA LEU A 262 10.67 -4.15 6.34
C LEU A 262 12.16 -3.77 6.38
N ARG A 263 13.05 -4.70 6.77
CA ARG A 263 14.49 -4.46 6.71
C ARG A 263 14.96 -4.24 5.28
N PHE A 264 14.42 -5.00 4.31
CA PHE A 264 14.73 -4.79 2.90
C PHE A 264 14.33 -3.38 2.44
N ALA A 265 13.10 -2.99 2.71
CA ALA A 265 12.58 -1.67 2.33
C ALA A 265 13.41 -0.51 2.92
N GLY A 266 13.86 -0.65 4.18
CA GLY A 266 14.69 0.34 4.86
C GLY A 266 16.18 0.28 4.52
N HIS A 267 16.65 -0.73 3.77
CA HIS A 267 18.08 -0.95 3.52
C HIS A 267 18.73 0.18 2.72
N PHE A 268 18.03 0.74 1.76
CA PHE A 268 18.60 1.65 0.76
C PHE A 268 18.80 3.08 1.29
N PRO A 269 19.97 3.71 1.08
CA PRO A 269 20.31 5.01 1.69
C PRO A 269 19.39 6.18 1.34
N LYS A 270 18.80 6.21 0.12
CA LYS A 270 17.87 7.26 -0.31
C LYS A 270 16.44 7.07 0.19
N VAL A 271 16.13 5.93 0.82
CA VAL A 271 14.84 5.74 1.48
C VAL A 271 14.81 6.58 2.76
N MET A 272 13.99 7.62 2.77
CA MET A 272 13.82 8.48 3.93
C MET A 272 12.83 7.90 4.95
N THR A 273 11.80 7.19 4.50
CA THR A 273 10.83 6.52 5.38
C THR A 273 10.14 5.35 4.66
N VAL A 274 9.77 4.34 5.44
CA VAL A 274 9.04 3.14 4.98
C VAL A 274 7.65 3.17 5.62
N LEU A 275 6.62 3.29 4.79
CA LEU A 275 5.23 3.33 5.26
C LEU A 275 4.72 1.94 5.61
N SER A 276 4.21 1.78 6.81
CA SER A 276 3.50 0.58 7.22
C SER A 276 2.11 0.91 7.73
N GLY A 277 1.10 0.17 7.25
CA GLY A 277 -0.26 0.23 7.77
C GLY A 277 -0.37 -0.72 8.97
N MET A 278 -0.39 -0.17 10.18
CA MET A 278 -0.34 -0.91 11.43
C MET A 278 -1.72 -0.89 12.10
N THR A 279 -2.60 -1.80 11.67
CA THR A 279 -3.97 -1.90 12.21
C THR A 279 -3.99 -2.32 13.67
N TYR A 280 -3.08 -3.23 14.05
CA TYR A 280 -3.02 -3.83 15.39
C TYR A 280 -1.81 -3.31 16.14
N ARG A 281 -1.92 -3.25 17.45
CA ARG A 281 -0.86 -2.75 18.35
C ARG A 281 0.43 -3.54 18.20
N GLU A 282 0.34 -4.84 18.05
CA GLU A 282 1.48 -5.75 17.90
C GLU A 282 2.31 -5.41 16.65
N HIS A 283 1.65 -5.02 15.55
CA HIS A 283 2.34 -4.59 14.33
C HIS A 283 3.16 -3.31 14.57
N LEU A 284 2.61 -2.36 15.33
CA LEU A 284 3.29 -1.11 15.64
C LEU A 284 4.50 -1.36 16.55
N GLU A 285 4.37 -2.20 17.56
CA GLU A 285 5.43 -2.57 18.50
C GLU A 285 6.58 -3.26 17.79
N GLU A 286 6.29 -4.28 16.96
CA GLU A 286 7.31 -4.99 16.18
C GLU A 286 8.01 -4.05 15.20
N ASN A 287 7.26 -3.23 14.44
CA ASN A 287 7.84 -2.33 13.46
C ASN A 287 8.71 -1.25 14.12
N CYS A 288 8.31 -0.71 15.27
CA CYS A 288 9.15 0.19 16.05
C CYS A 288 10.46 -0.48 16.49
N ALA A 289 10.40 -1.73 16.92
CA ALA A 289 11.60 -2.49 17.30
C ALA A 289 12.54 -2.74 16.12
N ILE A 290 12.01 -3.06 14.93
CA ILE A 290 12.82 -3.27 13.71
C ILE A 290 13.64 -2.02 13.34
N TYR A 291 13.06 -0.84 13.54
CA TYR A 291 13.68 0.43 13.14
C TYR A 291 14.37 1.19 14.29
N SER A 292 14.55 0.56 15.49
CA SER A 292 15.10 1.22 16.69
C SER A 292 16.12 0.37 17.47
N PRO A 293 17.41 0.34 17.10
CA PRO A 293 18.05 0.91 15.92
C PRO A 293 17.89 0.01 14.69
N PHE A 294 17.80 0.62 13.52
CA PHE A 294 17.75 -0.12 12.27
C PHE A 294 19.06 -0.85 11.97
N GLN A 295 18.95 -2.13 11.60
CA GLN A 295 20.06 -2.96 11.18
C GLN A 295 19.98 -3.21 9.68
N PRO A 296 20.88 -2.67 8.86
CA PRO A 296 20.97 -2.96 7.43
C PRO A 296 21.14 -4.46 7.17
N LEU A 297 20.71 -4.91 6.00
CA LEU A 297 20.93 -6.29 5.55
C LEU A 297 22.36 -6.51 5.12
N SER A 298 22.90 -7.69 5.43
CA SER A 298 24.16 -8.20 4.87
C SER A 298 23.98 -8.65 3.41
N GLU A 299 25.07 -8.81 2.67
CA GLU A 299 25.05 -9.34 1.30
C GLU A 299 24.40 -10.73 1.23
N LYS A 300 24.67 -11.61 2.22
CA LYS A 300 24.06 -12.93 2.32
C LYS A 300 22.54 -12.84 2.48
N GLU A 301 22.05 -11.95 3.39
CA GLU A 301 20.61 -11.75 3.60
C GLU A 301 19.94 -11.22 2.33
N LEU A 302 20.59 -10.26 1.62
CA LEU A 302 20.08 -9.74 0.34
C LEU A 302 19.99 -10.83 -0.72
N ALA A 303 21.00 -11.67 -0.86
CA ALA A 303 21.00 -12.78 -1.80
C ALA A 303 19.89 -13.81 -1.48
N THR A 304 19.70 -14.14 -0.20
CA THR A 304 18.63 -15.05 0.21
C THR A 304 17.24 -14.44 -0.02
N LEU A 305 17.07 -13.13 0.15
CA LEU A 305 15.80 -12.45 -0.14
C LEU A 305 15.48 -12.43 -1.65
N GLU A 306 16.50 -12.33 -2.52
CA GLU A 306 16.31 -12.48 -3.96
C GLU A 306 15.86 -13.90 -4.32
N GLU A 307 16.49 -14.94 -3.74
CA GLU A 307 16.06 -16.32 -3.92
C GLU A 307 14.63 -16.55 -3.41
N ALA A 308 14.28 -15.94 -2.28
CA ALA A 308 12.93 -15.99 -1.72
C ALA A 308 11.91 -15.30 -2.63
N ALA A 309 12.27 -14.17 -3.27
CA ALA A 309 11.42 -13.49 -4.24
C ALA A 309 11.10 -14.36 -5.45
N VAL A 310 12.13 -14.98 -6.03
CA VAL A 310 11.97 -15.91 -7.18
C VAL A 310 11.07 -17.10 -6.82
N ALA A 311 11.30 -17.69 -5.65
CA ALA A 311 10.49 -18.81 -5.18
C ALA A 311 9.03 -18.40 -4.91
N PHE A 312 8.81 -17.24 -4.28
CA PHE A 312 7.48 -16.70 -4.02
C PHE A 312 6.65 -16.46 -5.29
N ILE A 313 7.29 -16.02 -6.37
CA ILE A 313 6.62 -15.81 -7.66
C ILE A 313 6.24 -17.15 -8.29
N ALA A 314 7.07 -18.18 -8.11
CA ALA A 314 6.82 -19.53 -8.63
C ALA A 314 5.60 -20.22 -7.98
N ASP A 315 5.19 -19.81 -6.77
CA ASP A 315 4.02 -20.36 -6.03
C ASP A 315 2.67 -20.11 -6.73
N LYS A 316 2.61 -19.37 -7.82
CA LYS A 316 1.41 -19.09 -8.62
C LYS A 316 0.19 -18.60 -7.82
N THR A 317 0.43 -17.94 -6.69
CA THR A 317 -0.65 -17.33 -5.91
C THR A 317 -1.31 -16.18 -6.70
N ILE A 318 -2.60 -16.00 -6.52
CA ILE A 318 -3.31 -14.84 -7.09
C ILE A 318 -2.75 -13.57 -6.43
N PRO A 319 -2.28 -12.55 -7.17
CA PRO A 319 -1.62 -11.38 -6.61
C PRO A 319 -2.60 -10.41 -5.93
N CYS A 320 -3.57 -10.94 -5.18
CA CYS A 320 -4.56 -10.16 -4.43
C CYS A 320 -4.01 -9.73 -3.07
N ASN A 321 -4.00 -8.43 -2.81
CA ASN A 321 -3.62 -7.84 -1.52
C ASN A 321 -4.83 -7.43 -0.67
N ALA A 322 -6.02 -7.93 -1.00
CA ALA A 322 -7.28 -7.66 -0.30
C ALA A 322 -7.58 -6.16 -0.10
N CYS A 323 -7.20 -5.31 -1.04
CA CYS A 323 -7.44 -3.86 -0.99
C CYS A 323 -8.92 -3.48 -1.17
N ASN A 324 -9.75 -4.41 -1.66
CA ASN A 324 -11.20 -4.29 -1.86
C ASN A 324 -11.66 -3.24 -2.89
N TYR A 325 -10.77 -2.70 -3.73
CA TYR A 325 -11.18 -1.77 -4.80
C TYR A 325 -12.15 -2.40 -5.81
N CYS A 326 -12.13 -3.73 -5.96
CA CYS A 326 -13.07 -4.48 -6.80
C CYS A 326 -14.47 -4.65 -6.20
N MET A 327 -14.68 -4.16 -4.97
CA MET A 327 -15.96 -4.30 -4.27
C MET A 327 -16.76 -2.97 -4.26
N PRO A 328 -18.12 -3.02 -4.23
CA PRO A 328 -18.93 -4.23 -4.24
C PRO A 328 -18.97 -4.87 -5.64
N CYS A 329 -18.95 -6.19 -5.69
CA CYS A 329 -19.27 -6.89 -6.92
C CYS A 329 -20.76 -6.70 -7.27
N PRO A 330 -21.14 -6.32 -8.53
CA PRO A 330 -22.54 -6.16 -8.92
C PRO A 330 -23.39 -7.43 -8.71
N TYR A 331 -22.73 -8.58 -8.72
CA TYR A 331 -23.36 -9.89 -8.52
C TYR A 331 -23.17 -10.45 -7.11
N GLY A 332 -22.64 -9.65 -6.18
CA GLY A 332 -22.57 -9.97 -4.77
C GLY A 332 -21.40 -10.86 -4.33
N LEU A 333 -20.47 -11.26 -5.24
CA LEU A 333 -19.32 -12.10 -4.88
C LEU A 333 -18.44 -11.45 -3.83
N ASP A 334 -17.85 -12.28 -2.95
CA ASP A 334 -16.79 -11.88 -2.04
C ASP A 334 -15.41 -12.14 -2.67
N ILE A 335 -15.06 -11.30 -3.66
CA ILE A 335 -13.84 -11.48 -4.46
C ILE A 335 -12.58 -11.60 -3.58
N PRO A 336 -12.30 -10.65 -2.66
CA PRO A 336 -11.09 -10.73 -1.84
C PRO A 336 -11.08 -11.89 -0.85
N GLY A 337 -12.25 -12.23 -0.27
CA GLY A 337 -12.37 -13.36 0.65
C GLY A 337 -12.07 -14.69 -0.05
N ILE A 338 -12.63 -14.90 -1.25
CA ILE A 338 -12.36 -16.08 -2.07
C ILE A 338 -10.86 -16.21 -2.40
N PHE A 339 -10.23 -15.12 -2.86
CA PHE A 339 -8.80 -15.13 -3.20
C PHE A 339 -7.91 -15.33 -1.98
N THR A 340 -8.30 -14.81 -0.82
CA THR A 340 -7.56 -15.02 0.43
C THR A 340 -7.54 -16.50 0.80
N LEU A 341 -8.69 -17.16 0.84
CA LEU A 341 -8.79 -18.59 1.15
C LEU A 341 -8.00 -19.46 0.17
N TYR A 342 -8.09 -19.18 -1.13
CA TYR A 342 -7.33 -19.88 -2.15
C TYR A 342 -5.81 -19.72 -1.96
N ASN A 343 -5.36 -18.49 -1.73
CA ASN A 343 -3.93 -18.22 -1.51
C ASN A 343 -3.41 -18.83 -0.20
N GLU A 344 -4.21 -18.87 0.86
CA GLU A 344 -3.85 -19.52 2.12
C GLU A 344 -3.65 -21.02 1.97
N ALA A 345 -4.46 -21.67 1.14
CA ALA A 345 -4.26 -23.08 0.81
C ALA A 345 -2.96 -23.30 0.02
N LEU A 346 -2.67 -22.45 -0.97
CA LEU A 346 -1.43 -22.51 -1.75
C LEU A 346 -0.17 -22.16 -0.94
N ALA A 347 -0.31 -21.44 0.15
CA ALA A 347 0.83 -21.02 0.98
C ALA A 347 1.40 -22.17 1.83
N GLN A 348 0.75 -23.32 1.87
CA GLN A 348 1.22 -24.53 2.56
C GLN A 348 2.25 -25.29 1.72
N GLU A 349 3.09 -26.09 2.37
CA GLU A 349 4.04 -27.02 1.67
C GLU A 349 3.30 -27.93 0.70
N THR A 350 2.21 -28.51 1.17
CA THR A 350 1.27 -29.29 0.36
C THR A 350 -0.14 -28.74 0.60
N PRO A 351 -0.79 -28.18 -0.42
CA PRO A 351 -2.13 -27.63 -0.27
C PRO A 351 -3.15 -28.64 0.23
N ASP A 352 -3.78 -28.38 1.36
CA ASP A 352 -4.92 -29.17 1.84
C ASP A 352 -6.22 -28.68 1.18
N TRP A 353 -6.50 -29.22 0.01
CA TRP A 353 -7.69 -28.87 -0.76
C TRP A 353 -9.00 -29.27 -0.10
N ARG A 354 -8.97 -30.25 0.81
CA ARG A 354 -10.16 -30.65 1.58
C ARG A 354 -10.48 -29.60 2.63
N GLN A 355 -9.47 -29.17 3.37
CA GLN A 355 -9.63 -28.06 4.33
C GLN A 355 -10.03 -26.77 3.61
N PHE A 356 -9.43 -26.47 2.45
CA PHE A 356 -9.83 -25.33 1.63
C PHE A 356 -11.32 -25.38 1.26
N LEU A 357 -11.84 -26.53 0.79
CA LEU A 357 -13.25 -26.66 0.42
C LEU A 357 -14.17 -26.43 1.64
N ALA A 358 -13.83 -27.02 2.80
CA ALA A 358 -14.59 -26.85 4.04
C ALA A 358 -14.62 -25.37 4.50
N ASP A 359 -13.47 -24.69 4.44
CA ASP A 359 -13.38 -23.26 4.79
C ASP A 359 -14.11 -22.38 3.80
N TYR A 360 -14.01 -22.68 2.49
CA TYR A 360 -14.71 -21.97 1.43
C TYR A 360 -16.23 -22.04 1.60
N GLU A 361 -16.79 -23.23 1.86
CA GLU A 361 -18.23 -23.41 2.05
C GLU A 361 -18.74 -22.78 3.35
N ARG A 362 -17.92 -22.79 4.41
CA ARG A 362 -18.25 -22.17 5.70
C ARG A 362 -18.19 -20.65 5.69
N GLN A 363 -17.15 -20.07 5.06
CA GLN A 363 -16.86 -18.64 5.16
C GLN A 363 -17.46 -17.82 4.03
N VAL A 364 -17.67 -18.42 2.84
CA VAL A 364 -18.25 -17.76 1.68
C VAL A 364 -19.68 -18.22 1.48
N PRO A 365 -20.69 -17.42 1.83
CA PRO A 365 -22.09 -17.77 1.61
C PRO A 365 -22.35 -18.17 0.15
N TYR A 366 -23.22 -19.16 -0.07
CA TYR A 366 -23.45 -19.76 -1.39
C TYR A 366 -23.64 -18.70 -2.51
N LEU A 367 -24.50 -17.72 -2.29
CA LEU A 367 -24.77 -16.65 -3.28
C LEU A 367 -23.59 -15.67 -3.51
N ARG A 368 -22.51 -15.84 -2.76
CA ARG A 368 -21.29 -15.00 -2.87
C ARG A 368 -20.09 -15.78 -3.41
N GLN A 369 -20.28 -17.05 -3.75
CA GLN A 369 -19.24 -17.95 -4.25
C GLN A 369 -18.86 -17.68 -5.70
N ALA A 370 -17.73 -18.24 -6.13
CA ALA A 370 -17.11 -18.01 -7.43
C ALA A 370 -17.99 -18.40 -8.63
N ASN A 371 -18.85 -19.44 -8.47
CA ASN A 371 -19.81 -19.91 -9.49
C ASN A 371 -20.84 -18.85 -9.92
N HIS A 372 -21.04 -17.80 -9.17
CA HIS A 372 -21.91 -16.67 -9.52
C HIS A 372 -21.22 -15.58 -10.34
N CYS A 373 -19.93 -15.75 -10.70
CA CYS A 373 -19.23 -14.80 -11.55
C CYS A 373 -19.73 -14.85 -13.00
N THR A 374 -20.33 -13.75 -13.45
CA THR A 374 -20.85 -13.63 -14.83
C THR A 374 -19.79 -13.19 -15.85
N GLY A 375 -18.56 -12.88 -15.40
CA GLY A 375 -17.50 -12.39 -16.29
C GLY A 375 -17.68 -10.94 -16.76
N CYS A 376 -18.49 -10.12 -16.10
CA CYS A 376 -18.80 -8.74 -16.52
C CYS A 376 -17.59 -7.77 -16.54
N GLY A 377 -16.47 -8.11 -15.90
CA GLY A 377 -15.22 -7.35 -15.93
C GLY A 377 -15.20 -6.04 -15.14
N VAL A 378 -16.30 -5.62 -14.50
CA VAL A 378 -16.36 -4.35 -13.73
C VAL A 378 -15.26 -4.28 -12.66
N CYS A 379 -15.02 -5.40 -11.97
CA CYS A 379 -13.99 -5.48 -10.92
C CYS A 379 -12.55 -5.27 -11.45
N MET A 380 -12.28 -5.64 -12.72
CA MET A 380 -10.94 -5.49 -13.32
C MET A 380 -10.53 -4.03 -13.49
N MET A 381 -11.49 -3.14 -13.79
CA MET A 381 -11.24 -1.71 -13.97
C MET A 381 -10.76 -1.04 -12.67
N HIS A 382 -11.11 -1.61 -11.54
CA HIS A 382 -10.79 -1.09 -10.21
C HIS A 382 -9.62 -1.83 -9.55
N CYS A 383 -9.13 -2.95 -10.13
CA CYS A 383 -8.06 -3.74 -9.54
C CYS A 383 -6.70 -3.08 -9.76
N PRO A 384 -6.02 -2.58 -8.69
CA PRO A 384 -4.69 -1.99 -8.83
C PRO A 384 -3.64 -3.05 -9.21
N GLN A 385 -3.89 -4.33 -8.88
CA GLN A 385 -2.99 -5.45 -9.19
C GLN A 385 -3.25 -6.05 -10.58
N THR A 386 -4.16 -5.49 -11.37
CA THR A 386 -4.48 -5.94 -12.74
C THR A 386 -4.85 -7.42 -12.88
N ILE A 387 -5.43 -8.00 -11.84
CA ILE A 387 -5.87 -9.40 -11.83
C ILE A 387 -7.01 -9.58 -12.84
N ASP A 388 -6.91 -10.62 -13.67
CA ASP A 388 -8.06 -11.09 -14.45
C ASP A 388 -9.02 -11.85 -13.52
N ILE A 389 -9.76 -11.06 -12.72
CA ILE A 389 -10.65 -11.59 -11.68
C ILE A 389 -11.67 -12.61 -12.22
N PRO A 390 -12.34 -12.39 -13.35
CA PRO A 390 -13.25 -13.39 -13.93
C PRO A 390 -12.57 -14.71 -14.27
N LYS A 391 -11.35 -14.68 -14.78
CA LYS A 391 -10.56 -15.89 -15.07
C LYS A 391 -10.23 -16.66 -13.79
N GLU A 392 -9.75 -15.97 -12.77
CA GLU A 392 -9.40 -16.59 -11.49
C GLU A 392 -10.64 -17.13 -10.75
N MET A 393 -11.79 -16.44 -10.86
CA MET A 393 -13.06 -16.95 -10.32
C MET A 393 -13.49 -18.26 -11.01
N ARG A 394 -13.39 -18.36 -12.32
CA ARG A 394 -13.68 -19.62 -13.05
C ARG A 394 -12.74 -20.74 -12.61
N HIS A 395 -11.45 -20.45 -12.49
CA HIS A 395 -10.46 -21.43 -12.02
C HIS A 395 -10.81 -21.98 -10.63
N ILE A 396 -11.19 -21.11 -9.69
CA ILE A 396 -11.56 -21.51 -8.33
C ILE A 396 -12.88 -22.29 -8.34
N ASP A 397 -13.84 -21.91 -9.16
CA ASP A 397 -15.10 -22.63 -9.32
C ASP A 397 -14.88 -24.06 -9.87
N GLU A 398 -14.10 -24.21 -10.94
CA GLU A 398 -13.72 -25.51 -11.49
C GLU A 398 -13.01 -26.39 -10.45
N LEU A 399 -12.10 -25.80 -9.66
CA LEU A 399 -11.43 -26.51 -8.57
C LEU A 399 -12.44 -26.99 -7.51
N THR A 400 -13.30 -26.09 -7.01
CA THR A 400 -14.27 -26.43 -5.96
C THR A 400 -15.25 -27.51 -6.42
N GLU A 401 -15.75 -27.45 -7.66
CA GLU A 401 -16.62 -28.49 -8.21
C GLU A 401 -15.89 -29.85 -8.34
N SER A 402 -14.63 -29.83 -8.82
CA SER A 402 -13.82 -31.05 -8.86
C SER A 402 -13.63 -31.70 -7.48
N LEU A 403 -13.40 -30.87 -6.44
CA LEU A 403 -13.25 -31.34 -5.07
C LEU A 403 -14.56 -31.94 -4.52
N LYS A 404 -15.70 -31.28 -4.74
CA LYS A 404 -17.03 -31.77 -4.36
C LYS A 404 -17.35 -33.12 -5.02
N MET A 405 -17.02 -33.28 -6.30
CA MET A 405 -17.20 -34.55 -7.00
C MET A 405 -16.38 -35.68 -6.39
N LYS A 406 -15.10 -35.39 -6.03
CA LYS A 406 -14.24 -36.37 -5.37
C LYS A 406 -14.72 -36.76 -3.97
N GLU A 407 -15.33 -35.84 -3.21
CA GLU A 407 -15.91 -36.15 -1.89
C GLU A 407 -17.17 -37.00 -2.01
N ARG A 408 -18.03 -36.76 -3.01
CA ARG A 408 -19.24 -37.55 -3.27
C ARG A 408 -18.95 -38.98 -3.77
N ALA A 409 -17.77 -39.19 -4.36
CA ALA A 409 -17.33 -40.48 -4.89
C ALA A 409 -16.64 -41.37 -3.84
N ARG A 410 -16.41 -40.88 -2.64
CA ARG A 410 -15.86 -41.59 -1.49
C ARG A 410 -16.96 -42.09 -0.56
#